data_52e7ff05fc8177c2fb8e5b15d6b9f081
#
_entry.id   52e7ff05fc8177c2fb8e5b15d6b9f081
#
_cell.length_a   1.000
_cell.length_b   1.000
_cell.length_c   1.000
_cell.angle_alpha   90.00
_cell.angle_beta   90.00
_cell.angle_gamma   90.00
#
_symmetry.space_group_name_H-M   'P 1'
#
loop_
_entity.id
_entity.type
_entity.pdbx_description
1 polymer ?
#
loop_
_entity_poly.entity_id
_entity_poly.type
_entity_poly.pdbx_seq_one_letter_code
_entity_poly.pdbx_strand_id
1 'polypeptide(L)'
;THAEVPDILIRHVYISSPMHSRTNFPRRLKLNGTIVWPMGYARDDLFAEWNYEDEWNDGNSNEQNYFYHLLTPSQRDLSASTSTSSYLPFVLLTSTLPVQSAYTFSLSLYLSSSSTVIAKTSVTVYRNTPPSPGTLSVTPVTAGIEMDTVFTIAAELWDDEDLPLSFKFTYQTSSSQAHTVLQAKALSYTLSTQLPAGIDEDTG
;
A
#
# COMPACT_ATOMS: atom_id res chain seq x y z
N THR A 1 9.57 39.61 18.99
CA THR A 1 9.82 38.15 19.15
C THR A 1 9.00 37.43 18.11
N HIS A 2 9.66 36.94 17.08
CA HIS A 2 9.01 36.02 16.13
C HIS A 2 8.64 34.74 16.89
N ALA A 3 7.35 34.42 16.98
CA ALA A 3 6.93 33.11 17.44
C ALA A 3 7.42 32.05 16.45
N GLU A 4 8.20 31.08 16.93
CA GLU A 4 8.61 29.95 16.09
C GLU A 4 7.37 29.15 15.72
N VAL A 5 7.27 28.82 14.43
CA VAL A 5 6.18 27.97 13.92
C VAL A 5 6.45 26.51 14.32
N PRO A 6 5.44 25.77 14.81
CA PRO A 6 5.63 24.36 15.14
C PRO A 6 6.03 23.51 13.93
N ASP A 7 6.98 22.62 14.13
CA ASP A 7 7.34 21.63 13.13
C ASP A 7 6.32 20.50 13.07
N ILE A 8 5.87 20.17 11.86
CA ILE A 8 4.97 19.05 11.61
C ILE A 8 5.73 17.99 10.83
N LEU A 9 5.74 16.77 11.37
CA LEU A 9 6.36 15.61 10.74
C LEU A 9 5.35 14.48 10.54
N ILE A 10 5.21 14.03 9.29
CA ILE A 10 4.41 12.86 8.94
C ILE A 10 5.34 11.65 8.79
N ARG A 11 5.08 10.59 9.54
CA ARG A 11 5.84 9.34 9.45
C ARG A 11 4.92 8.19 9.03
N HIS A 12 5.41 7.39 8.08
CA HIS A 12 4.80 6.12 7.70
C HIS A 12 5.06 5.08 8.79
N VAL A 13 4.00 4.39 9.22
CA VAL A 13 4.11 3.27 10.17
C VAL A 13 4.40 1.95 9.45
N TYR A 14 4.12 1.86 8.14
CA TYR A 14 4.44 0.71 7.31
C TYR A 14 4.99 1.16 5.97
N ILE A 15 6.27 0.95 5.77
CA ILE A 15 6.94 0.98 4.47
C ILE A 15 7.38 -0.46 4.21
N SER A 16 6.84 -1.09 3.19
CA SER A 16 7.22 -2.46 2.81
C SER A 16 8.52 -2.53 2.02
N SER A 17 9.05 -1.38 1.59
CA SER A 17 10.33 -1.27 0.91
C SER A 17 11.14 -0.10 1.47
N PRO A 18 12.41 -0.28 1.83
CA PRO A 18 13.26 0.80 2.32
C PRO A 18 13.62 1.84 1.26
N MET A 19 13.39 1.57 -0.03
CA MET A 19 13.82 2.45 -1.12
C MET A 19 12.69 3.31 -1.73
N HIS A 20 11.41 2.98 -1.53
CA HIS A 20 10.30 3.72 -2.13
C HIS A 20 9.13 3.78 -1.14
N SER A 21 8.42 4.89 -1.13
CA SER A 21 7.16 5.08 -0.36
C SER A 21 6.00 4.22 -0.91
N ARG A 22 6.31 3.12 -1.57
CA ARG A 22 5.34 2.19 -2.16
C ARG A 22 4.85 1.21 -1.12
N THR A 23 3.58 0.98 -1.08
CA THR A 23 2.97 0.00 -0.19
C THR A 23 2.01 -0.89 -0.97
N ASN A 24 2.15 -2.19 -0.77
CA ASN A 24 1.08 -3.11 -1.08
C ASN A 24 -0.07 -2.74 -0.16
N PHE A 25 -1.06 -1.99 -0.64
CA PHE A 25 -2.18 -1.55 0.18
C PHE A 25 -2.80 -2.75 0.90
N PRO A 26 -2.31 -3.12 2.10
CA PRO A 26 -3.02 -4.06 2.93
C PRO A 26 -4.30 -3.35 3.37
N ARG A 27 -5.23 -4.04 3.89
CA ARG A 27 -6.56 -3.55 4.27
C ARG A 27 -6.59 -2.19 4.99
N ARG A 28 -5.45 -1.67 5.47
CA ARG A 28 -5.34 -0.41 6.23
C ARG A 28 -4.05 0.33 5.92
N LEU A 29 -4.17 1.59 5.54
CA LEU A 29 -3.06 2.53 5.54
C LEU A 29 -2.95 3.15 6.92
N LYS A 30 -1.73 3.21 7.45
CA LYS A 30 -1.43 3.84 8.75
C LYS A 30 -0.36 4.90 8.56
N LEU A 31 -0.69 6.14 8.89
CA LEU A 31 0.25 7.24 8.98
C LEU A 31 0.29 7.73 10.43
N ASN A 32 1.38 8.32 10.84
CA ASN A 32 1.50 8.97 12.13
C ASN A 32 2.05 10.38 11.95
N GLY A 33 1.23 11.37 12.26
CA GLY A 33 1.62 12.77 12.32
C GLY A 33 2.23 13.08 13.67
N THR A 34 3.31 13.84 13.67
CA THR A 34 3.94 14.34 14.90
C THR A 34 4.08 15.83 14.79
N ILE A 35 3.54 16.57 15.78
CA ILE A 35 3.73 17.99 15.93
C ILE A 35 4.71 18.20 17.08
N VAL A 36 5.82 18.85 16.80
CA VAL A 36 6.83 19.24 17.81
C VAL A 36 6.60 20.68 18.17
N TRP A 37 6.47 20.96 19.45
CA TRP A 37 6.14 22.27 19.96
C TRP A 37 7.39 23.03 20.42
N PRO A 38 7.58 24.29 20.02
CA PRO A 38 8.57 25.16 20.59
C PRO A 38 8.31 25.39 22.08
N MET A 39 9.37 25.62 22.85
CA MET A 39 9.25 25.87 24.28
C MET A 39 8.42 27.13 24.52
N GLY A 40 7.40 27.02 25.38
CA GLY A 40 6.53 28.14 25.72
C GLY A 40 5.51 28.55 24.66
N TYR A 41 5.32 27.73 23.64
CA TYR A 41 4.31 28.01 22.61
C TYR A 41 2.90 27.87 23.19
N ALA A 42 2.09 28.96 23.07
CA ALA A 42 0.69 28.94 23.45
C ALA A 42 -0.12 28.05 22.48
N ARG A 43 -0.93 27.16 23.03
CA ARG A 43 -1.70 26.17 22.24
C ARG A 43 -3.20 26.40 22.29
N ASP A 44 -3.58 27.50 22.98
CA ASP A 44 -4.97 27.87 23.05
C ASP A 44 -5.51 28.06 21.64
N ASP A 45 -6.68 27.50 21.39
CA ASP A 45 -7.37 27.64 20.12
C ASP A 45 -6.69 26.93 18.90
N LEU A 46 -5.94 25.85 19.13
CA LEU A 46 -5.28 25.06 18.06
C LEU A 46 -5.97 23.73 17.81
N PHE A 47 -6.16 23.40 16.55
CA PHE A 47 -6.53 22.06 16.12
C PHE A 47 -5.69 21.60 14.93
N ALA A 48 -5.52 20.29 14.81
CA ALA A 48 -4.85 19.66 13.70
C ALA A 48 -5.83 18.82 12.88
N GLU A 49 -5.63 18.79 11.57
CA GLU A 49 -6.51 18.09 10.63
C GLU A 49 -5.71 17.36 9.58
N TRP A 50 -6.12 16.10 9.34
CA TRP A 50 -5.68 15.32 8.22
C TRP A 50 -6.57 15.55 7.01
N ASN A 51 -5.95 15.80 5.85
CA ASN A 51 -6.63 15.95 4.57
C ASN A 51 -6.01 15.01 3.54
N TYR A 52 -6.83 14.59 2.58
CA TYR A 52 -6.41 13.91 1.36
C TYR A 52 -6.39 14.93 0.22
N GLU A 53 -5.28 15.02 -0.48
CA GLU A 53 -5.13 15.88 -1.65
C GLU A 53 -5.35 15.04 -2.90
N ASP A 54 -6.45 15.28 -3.60
CA ASP A 54 -6.73 14.66 -4.90
C ASP A 54 -6.30 15.62 -6.01
N GLU A 55 -5.40 15.15 -6.90
CA GLU A 55 -4.97 15.94 -8.07
C GLU A 55 -6.12 16.17 -9.07
N TRP A 56 -7.22 15.42 -8.95
CA TRP A 56 -8.38 15.48 -9.82
C TRP A 56 -9.56 16.26 -9.22
N ASN A 57 -9.29 17.09 -8.24
CA ASN A 57 -10.33 17.94 -7.67
C ASN A 57 -10.70 19.06 -8.64
N ASP A 58 -11.66 18.79 -9.54
CA ASP A 58 -12.26 19.78 -10.46
C ASP A 58 -13.19 20.78 -9.74
N GLY A 59 -13.09 20.89 -8.41
CA GLY A 59 -13.90 21.78 -7.58
C GLY A 59 -15.33 21.30 -7.35
N ASN A 60 -15.71 20.13 -7.87
CA ASN A 60 -17.09 19.64 -7.83
C ASN A 60 -17.27 18.34 -7.00
N SER A 61 -16.19 17.71 -6.57
CA SER A 61 -16.26 16.53 -5.71
C SER A 61 -16.35 16.95 -4.24
N ASN A 62 -17.40 16.50 -3.56
CA ASN A 62 -17.54 16.62 -2.11
C ASN A 62 -16.33 15.96 -1.44
N GLU A 63 -15.33 16.73 -1.04
CA GLU A 63 -14.10 16.30 -0.35
C GLU A 63 -14.38 15.41 0.88
N GLN A 64 -15.59 15.45 1.41
CA GLN A 64 -16.02 14.68 2.57
C GLN A 64 -16.19 13.17 2.31
N ASN A 65 -16.25 12.71 1.07
CA ASN A 65 -16.63 11.31 0.78
C ASN A 65 -15.51 10.27 1.03
N TYR A 66 -14.24 10.65 1.03
CA TYR A 66 -13.14 9.69 1.19
C TYR A 66 -12.87 9.29 2.64
N PHE A 67 -13.33 10.10 3.61
CA PHE A 67 -13.11 9.85 5.03
C PHE A 67 -14.19 9.00 5.71
N TYR A 68 -15.21 8.51 5.00
CA TYR A 68 -16.25 7.64 5.59
C TYR A 68 -15.68 6.34 6.21
N HIS A 69 -14.49 5.94 5.82
CA HIS A 69 -13.84 4.73 6.31
C HIS A 69 -12.56 5.02 7.10
N LEU A 70 -12.43 6.25 7.56
CA LEU A 70 -11.39 6.63 8.49
C LEU A 70 -11.67 5.96 9.85
N LEU A 71 -10.67 5.24 10.35
CA LEU A 71 -10.76 4.53 11.62
C LEU A 71 -10.27 5.37 12.82
N THR A 72 -9.70 6.54 12.52
CA THR A 72 -9.24 7.53 13.51
C THR A 72 -9.88 8.89 13.21
N PRO A 73 -10.05 9.77 14.20
CA PRO A 73 -10.51 11.12 13.93
C PRO A 73 -9.59 11.84 12.94
N SER A 74 -10.17 12.53 11.93
CA SER A 74 -9.42 13.38 11.00
C SER A 74 -8.95 14.67 11.66
N GLN A 75 -9.70 15.16 12.65
CA GLN A 75 -9.43 16.38 13.39
C GLN A 75 -9.16 16.09 14.86
N ARG A 76 -8.29 16.87 15.47
CA ARG A 76 -7.99 16.80 16.88
C ARG A 76 -7.75 18.19 17.48
N ASP A 77 -8.45 18.48 18.55
CA ASP A 77 -8.16 19.63 19.41
C ASP A 77 -6.85 19.40 20.18
N LEU A 78 -5.97 20.37 20.16
CA LEU A 78 -4.65 20.33 20.77
C LEU A 78 -4.52 21.27 21.97
N SER A 79 -5.54 22.05 22.29
CA SER A 79 -5.52 23.07 23.37
C SER A 79 -5.19 22.47 24.73
N ALA A 80 -5.64 21.26 25.01
CA ALA A 80 -5.41 20.58 26.29
C ALA A 80 -4.04 19.88 26.42
N SER A 81 -3.22 19.88 25.36
CA SER A 81 -1.95 19.14 25.37
C SER A 81 -0.83 19.93 26.03
N THR A 82 -0.21 19.38 27.07
CA THR A 82 0.95 19.97 27.76
C THR A 82 2.29 19.35 27.33
N SER A 83 2.27 18.33 26.50
CA SER A 83 3.45 17.59 26.04
C SER A 83 4.30 18.41 25.05
N THR A 84 5.60 18.16 24.99
CA THR A 84 6.51 18.77 24.00
C THR A 84 6.25 18.29 22.56
N SER A 85 5.46 17.24 22.41
CA SER A 85 5.03 16.72 21.12
C SER A 85 3.61 16.18 21.18
N SER A 86 2.88 16.28 20.09
CA SER A 86 1.55 15.69 19.90
C SER A 86 1.59 14.67 18.77
N TYR A 87 1.01 13.49 19.01
CA TYR A 87 0.93 12.41 18.02
C TYR A 87 -0.49 12.31 17.49
N LEU A 88 -0.61 12.28 16.17
CA LEU A 88 -1.89 12.21 15.46
C LEU A 88 -1.91 10.98 14.55
N PRO A 89 -2.35 9.83 15.03
CA PRO A 89 -2.49 8.64 14.20
C PRO A 89 -3.59 8.85 13.16
N PHE A 90 -3.32 8.39 11.93
CA PHE A 90 -4.27 8.34 10.84
C PHE A 90 -4.34 6.92 10.32
N VAL A 91 -5.52 6.31 10.38
CA VAL A 91 -5.77 4.94 9.93
C VAL A 91 -6.96 4.92 9.00
N LEU A 92 -6.71 4.58 7.74
CA LEU A 92 -7.72 4.55 6.68
C LEU A 92 -7.86 3.13 6.12
N LEU A 93 -9.09 2.71 5.80
CA LEU A 93 -9.34 1.50 5.03
C LEU A 93 -9.02 1.75 3.55
N THR A 94 -8.08 1.00 3.01
CA THR A 94 -7.57 1.22 1.65
C THR A 94 -8.50 0.73 0.55
N SER A 95 -9.48 -0.13 0.90
CA SER A 95 -10.50 -0.61 -0.05
C SER A 95 -11.42 0.48 -0.58
N THR A 96 -11.42 1.65 0.05
CA THR A 96 -12.28 2.79 -0.27
C THR A 96 -11.57 3.88 -1.06
N LEU A 97 -10.26 3.78 -1.17
CA LEU A 97 -9.50 4.70 -2.00
C LEU A 97 -9.75 4.42 -3.49
N PRO A 98 -9.91 5.46 -4.31
CA PRO A 98 -9.97 5.30 -5.75
C PRO A 98 -8.71 4.58 -6.25
N VAL A 99 -8.82 3.95 -7.42
CA VAL A 99 -7.67 3.23 -8.00
C VAL A 99 -6.73 4.25 -8.65
N GLN A 100 -5.73 4.68 -7.90
CA GLN A 100 -4.70 5.61 -8.33
C GLN A 100 -3.31 5.05 -8.02
N SER A 101 -2.29 5.54 -8.69
CA SER A 101 -0.89 5.16 -8.46
C SER A 101 -0.27 5.85 -7.24
N ALA A 102 -0.78 7.03 -6.87
CA ALA A 102 -0.28 7.83 -5.76
C ALA A 102 -1.42 8.50 -4.99
N TYR A 103 -1.21 8.70 -3.69
CA TYR A 103 -2.14 9.35 -2.77
C TYR A 103 -1.36 10.33 -1.91
N THR A 104 -1.73 11.60 -1.93
CA THR A 104 -1.10 12.61 -1.10
C THR A 104 -1.98 12.93 0.11
N PHE A 105 -1.43 12.75 1.29
CA PHE A 105 -2.08 13.09 2.55
C PHE A 105 -1.36 14.27 3.17
N SER A 106 -2.12 15.22 3.69
CA SER A 106 -1.55 16.36 4.39
C SER A 106 -2.06 16.43 5.83
N LEU A 107 -1.19 16.94 6.70
CA LEU A 107 -1.52 17.30 8.07
C LEU A 107 -1.34 18.80 8.22
N SER A 108 -2.41 19.48 8.57
CA SER A 108 -2.46 20.91 8.74
C SER A 108 -2.75 21.28 10.20
N LEU A 109 -2.12 22.34 10.67
CA LEU A 109 -2.35 22.94 11.96
C LEU A 109 -3.06 24.29 11.77
N TYR A 110 -4.16 24.51 12.48
CA TYR A 110 -5.02 25.68 12.35
C TYR A 110 -5.24 26.38 13.67
N LEU A 111 -5.55 27.67 13.58
CA LEU A 111 -6.25 28.41 14.64
C LEU A 111 -7.76 28.20 14.47
N SER A 112 -8.44 27.71 15.51
CA SER A 112 -9.89 27.47 15.48
C SER A 112 -10.68 28.76 15.24
N SER A 113 -10.24 29.86 15.84
CA SER A 113 -10.90 31.17 15.77
C SER A 113 -10.92 31.78 14.37
N SER A 114 -9.93 31.48 13.52
CA SER A 114 -9.78 32.13 12.22
C SER A 114 -9.70 31.15 11.05
N SER A 115 -9.67 29.84 11.34
CA SER A 115 -9.40 28.78 10.34
C SER A 115 -8.10 29.02 9.54
N THR A 116 -7.18 29.79 10.13
CA THR A 116 -5.90 30.09 9.48
C THR A 116 -4.93 28.94 9.63
N VAL A 117 -4.37 28.47 8.52
CA VAL A 117 -3.32 27.45 8.52
C VAL A 117 -2.03 28.06 9.06
N ILE A 118 -1.51 27.53 10.16
CA ILE A 118 -0.25 27.93 10.78
C ILE A 118 0.91 27.14 10.19
N ALA A 119 0.72 25.82 10.04
CA ALA A 119 1.71 24.94 9.49
C ALA A 119 1.04 23.79 8.75
N LYS A 120 1.68 23.29 7.70
CA LYS A 120 1.20 22.17 6.88
C LYS A 120 2.38 21.34 6.43
N THR A 121 2.20 20.03 6.41
CA THR A 121 3.13 19.10 5.79
C THR A 121 2.35 18.02 5.06
N SER A 122 2.96 17.37 4.07
CA SER A 122 2.33 16.32 3.29
C SER A 122 3.25 15.13 3.07
N VAL A 123 2.64 13.99 2.76
CA VAL A 123 3.32 12.76 2.38
C VAL A 123 2.58 12.11 1.22
N THR A 124 3.32 11.74 0.19
CA THR A 124 2.78 10.96 -0.93
C THR A 124 3.09 9.48 -0.72
N VAL A 125 2.05 8.67 -0.80
CA VAL A 125 2.10 7.22 -0.70
C VAL A 125 1.82 6.63 -2.07
N TYR A 126 2.75 5.88 -2.62
CA TYR A 126 2.59 5.22 -3.89
C TYR A 126 1.98 3.84 -3.70
N ARG A 127 0.98 3.52 -4.52
CA ARG A 127 0.40 2.18 -4.56
C ARG A 127 1.34 1.28 -5.36
N ASN A 128 1.69 0.15 -4.77
CA ASN A 128 2.33 -0.91 -5.51
C ASN A 128 1.31 -1.56 -6.45
N THR A 129 1.61 -1.64 -7.73
CA THR A 129 0.83 -2.37 -8.73
C THR A 129 1.33 -3.81 -8.80
N PRO A 130 0.49 -4.77 -9.21
CA PRO A 130 0.98 -6.11 -9.49
C PRO A 130 1.95 -6.09 -10.68
N PRO A 131 2.89 -7.03 -10.75
CA PRO A 131 3.75 -7.19 -11.91
C PRO A 131 2.98 -7.24 -13.23
N SER A 132 3.52 -6.62 -14.27
CA SER A 132 3.01 -6.78 -15.62
C SER A 132 3.10 -8.23 -16.03
N PRO A 133 2.01 -8.82 -16.56
CA PRO A 133 1.99 -10.24 -16.88
C PRO A 133 2.97 -10.58 -18.00
N GLY A 134 3.77 -11.58 -17.74
CA GLY A 134 4.65 -12.20 -18.72
C GLY A 134 4.02 -13.43 -19.34
N THR A 135 4.86 -14.36 -19.79
CA THR A 135 4.47 -15.63 -20.38
C THR A 135 4.87 -16.79 -19.48
N LEU A 136 4.12 -17.87 -19.56
CA LEU A 136 4.47 -19.16 -18.97
C LEU A 136 4.75 -20.13 -20.10
N SER A 137 5.96 -20.65 -20.16
CA SER A 137 6.36 -21.69 -21.13
C SER A 137 6.57 -23.02 -20.42
N VAL A 138 6.25 -24.12 -21.11
CA VAL A 138 6.45 -25.50 -20.65
C VAL A 138 7.09 -26.31 -21.75
N THR A 139 8.18 -26.98 -21.43
CA THR A 139 8.89 -27.82 -22.37
C THR A 139 9.13 -29.22 -21.75
N PRO A 140 8.80 -30.33 -22.45
CA PRO A 140 8.24 -30.42 -23.79
C PRO A 140 6.79 -29.94 -23.87
N VAL A 141 6.40 -29.37 -25.01
CA VAL A 141 5.03 -28.89 -25.29
C VAL A 141 4.05 -30.04 -25.56
N THR A 142 4.58 -31.15 -26.01
CA THR A 142 3.81 -32.35 -26.30
C THR A 142 3.71 -33.27 -25.10
N ALA A 143 2.79 -34.21 -25.13
CA ALA A 143 2.56 -35.18 -24.06
C ALA A 143 3.85 -35.77 -23.47
N GLY A 144 3.86 -35.91 -22.15
CA GLY A 144 4.90 -36.61 -21.42
C GLY A 144 4.38 -37.87 -20.74
N ILE A 145 5.32 -38.72 -20.30
CA ILE A 145 5.00 -39.89 -19.49
C ILE A 145 4.96 -39.46 -18.02
N GLU A 146 3.91 -39.87 -17.33
CA GLU A 146 3.71 -39.59 -15.90
C GLU A 146 4.94 -39.99 -15.09
N MET A 147 5.39 -39.09 -14.19
CA MET A 147 6.52 -39.30 -13.28
C MET A 147 7.85 -39.72 -13.94
N ASP A 148 7.95 -39.67 -15.32
CA ASP A 148 9.14 -40.00 -16.07
C ASP A 148 9.65 -38.78 -16.84
N THR A 149 8.76 -38.10 -17.55
CA THR A 149 9.13 -36.92 -18.34
C THR A 149 9.45 -35.74 -17.45
N VAL A 150 10.64 -35.16 -17.59
CA VAL A 150 11.02 -33.92 -16.95
C VAL A 150 10.50 -32.73 -17.75
N PHE A 151 9.62 -31.97 -17.16
CA PHE A 151 9.12 -30.71 -17.70
C PHE A 151 9.94 -29.56 -17.18
N THR A 152 10.35 -28.66 -18.06
CA THR A 152 10.90 -27.36 -17.68
C THR A 152 9.82 -26.31 -17.86
N ILE A 153 9.50 -25.64 -16.78
CA ILE A 153 8.49 -24.57 -16.71
C ILE A 153 9.24 -23.26 -16.51
N ALA A 154 8.97 -22.24 -17.34
CA ALA A 154 9.61 -20.95 -17.22
C ALA A 154 8.58 -19.83 -17.25
N ALA A 155 8.72 -18.87 -16.30
CA ALA A 155 7.93 -17.66 -16.23
C ALA A 155 8.75 -16.49 -16.78
N GLU A 156 8.53 -16.13 -18.03
CA GLU A 156 9.34 -15.19 -18.79
C GLU A 156 8.61 -13.87 -19.01
N LEU A 157 9.36 -12.79 -19.26
CA LEU A 157 8.83 -11.46 -19.61
C LEU A 157 7.92 -10.81 -18.56
N TRP A 158 8.02 -11.23 -17.30
CA TRP A 158 7.37 -10.55 -16.19
C TRP A 158 8.17 -9.31 -15.83
N ASP A 159 7.49 -8.19 -15.65
CA ASP A 159 8.12 -6.90 -15.35
C ASP A 159 7.43 -6.22 -14.17
N ASP A 160 8.23 -5.59 -13.32
CA ASP A 160 7.79 -4.79 -12.18
C ASP A 160 8.87 -3.77 -11.81
N GLU A 161 8.45 -2.64 -11.32
CA GLU A 161 9.38 -1.65 -10.78
C GLU A 161 9.98 -2.09 -9.43
N ASP A 162 9.28 -2.97 -8.70
CA ASP A 162 9.72 -3.50 -7.40
C ASP A 162 10.47 -4.83 -7.57
N LEU A 163 11.75 -4.75 -7.88
CA LEU A 163 12.63 -5.91 -8.01
C LEU A 163 13.31 -6.30 -6.69
N PRO A 164 13.67 -7.57 -6.50
CA PRO A 164 13.54 -8.70 -7.42
C PRO A 164 12.16 -9.35 -7.37
N LEU A 165 11.69 -9.83 -8.51
CA LEU A 165 10.50 -10.67 -8.58
C LEU A 165 10.75 -12.03 -7.93
N SER A 166 9.70 -12.62 -7.39
CA SER A 166 9.73 -13.99 -6.86
C SER A 166 8.55 -14.79 -7.39
N PHE A 167 8.82 -16.04 -7.76
CA PHE A 167 7.90 -16.94 -8.46
C PHE A 167 7.52 -18.11 -7.57
N LYS A 168 6.26 -18.52 -7.67
CA LYS A 168 5.73 -19.74 -7.06
C LYS A 168 5.08 -20.55 -8.18
N PHE A 169 5.52 -21.79 -8.39
CA PHE A 169 4.91 -22.67 -9.36
C PHE A 169 3.93 -23.60 -8.68
N THR A 170 2.76 -23.71 -9.25
CA THR A 170 1.68 -24.60 -8.79
C THR A 170 1.07 -25.29 -9.99
N TYR A 171 0.52 -26.49 -9.81
CA TYR A 171 -0.30 -27.15 -10.80
C TYR A 171 -1.68 -27.51 -10.22
N GLN A 172 -2.60 -27.77 -11.12
CA GLN A 172 -3.95 -28.13 -10.80
C GLN A 172 -4.41 -29.18 -11.81
N THR A 173 -4.97 -30.29 -11.34
CA THR A 173 -5.39 -31.40 -12.20
C THR A 173 -6.80 -31.21 -12.76
N SER A 174 -7.65 -30.47 -12.04
CA SER A 174 -8.97 -30.06 -12.52
C SER A 174 -9.34 -28.70 -11.95
N SER A 175 -10.27 -27.99 -12.59
CA SER A 175 -10.70 -26.66 -12.19
C SER A 175 -11.31 -26.59 -10.77
N SER A 176 -11.74 -27.72 -10.22
CA SER A 176 -12.34 -27.83 -8.88
C SER A 176 -11.35 -28.22 -7.78
N GLN A 177 -10.11 -28.57 -8.11
CA GLN A 177 -9.11 -29.01 -7.13
C GLN A 177 -8.27 -27.86 -6.57
N ALA A 178 -7.72 -28.08 -5.38
CA ALA A 178 -6.75 -27.15 -4.80
C ALA A 178 -5.43 -27.16 -5.58
N HIS A 179 -4.79 -25.99 -5.67
CA HIS A 179 -3.47 -25.87 -6.27
C HIS A 179 -2.42 -26.63 -5.47
N THR A 180 -1.70 -27.53 -6.11
CA THR A 180 -0.54 -28.23 -5.53
C THR A 180 0.72 -27.45 -5.84
N VAL A 181 1.55 -27.22 -4.81
CA VAL A 181 2.78 -26.44 -4.94
C VAL A 181 3.89 -27.32 -5.50
N LEU A 182 4.42 -26.97 -6.67
CA LEU A 182 5.61 -27.56 -7.26
C LEU A 182 6.88 -26.90 -6.74
N GLN A 183 6.87 -25.58 -6.64
CA GLN A 183 7.95 -24.78 -6.06
C GLN A 183 7.38 -23.71 -5.17
N ALA A 184 7.89 -23.64 -3.93
CA ALA A 184 7.61 -22.52 -3.04
C ALA A 184 8.18 -21.20 -3.61
N LYS A 185 7.73 -20.08 -3.09
CA LYS A 185 8.16 -18.75 -3.52
C LYS A 185 9.70 -18.62 -3.51
N ALA A 186 10.29 -18.38 -4.67
CA ALA A 186 11.74 -18.27 -4.88
C ALA A 186 12.05 -17.25 -5.98
N LEU A 187 13.31 -16.83 -6.08
CA LEU A 187 13.78 -15.92 -7.14
C LEU A 187 13.93 -16.61 -8.49
N SER A 188 13.99 -17.95 -8.52
CA SER A 188 14.09 -18.69 -9.78
C SER A 188 12.80 -18.53 -10.59
N TYR A 189 12.93 -18.07 -11.80
CA TYR A 189 11.85 -17.99 -12.78
C TYR A 189 11.68 -19.28 -13.59
N THR A 190 12.51 -20.30 -13.34
CA THR A 190 12.44 -21.61 -13.99
C THR A 190 12.37 -22.73 -12.97
N LEU A 191 11.65 -23.80 -13.34
CA LEU A 191 11.52 -25.03 -12.57
C LEU A 191 11.60 -26.23 -13.52
N SER A 192 12.42 -27.24 -13.17
CA SER A 192 12.40 -28.53 -13.82
C SER A 192 11.83 -29.58 -12.86
N THR A 193 10.78 -30.27 -13.27
CA THR A 193 10.05 -31.21 -12.42
C THR A 193 9.36 -32.30 -13.27
N GLN A 194 9.10 -33.43 -12.65
CA GLN A 194 8.18 -34.44 -13.16
C GLN A 194 6.77 -34.14 -12.67
N LEU A 195 5.76 -34.42 -13.49
CA LEU A 195 4.37 -34.20 -13.15
C LEU A 195 3.62 -35.53 -13.04
N PRO A 196 2.62 -35.63 -12.14
CA PRO A 196 1.71 -36.78 -12.11
C PRO A 196 0.79 -36.79 -13.33
N ALA A 197 0.08 -37.88 -13.56
CA ALA A 197 -0.93 -37.97 -14.61
C ALA A 197 -1.95 -36.83 -14.50
N GLY A 198 -2.28 -36.24 -15.64
CA GLY A 198 -3.46 -35.39 -15.76
C GLY A 198 -4.75 -36.21 -15.60
N ILE A 199 -5.84 -35.56 -15.25
CA ILE A 199 -7.17 -36.17 -15.33
C ILE A 199 -7.62 -36.05 -16.79
N ASP A 200 -7.90 -37.19 -17.40
CA ASP A 200 -8.50 -37.24 -18.74
C ASP A 200 -9.99 -36.86 -18.57
N GLU A 201 -10.37 -35.65 -19.01
CA GLU A 201 -11.76 -35.19 -18.91
C GLU A 201 -12.71 -35.94 -19.87
N ASP A 202 -12.17 -36.75 -20.80
CA ASP A 202 -12.95 -37.53 -21.78
C ASP A 202 -13.43 -38.88 -21.24
N THR A 203 -13.13 -39.25 -20.01
CA THR A 203 -13.53 -40.55 -19.43
C THR A 203 -14.64 -40.42 -18.38
N GLY A 204 -15.51 -39.41 -18.47
CA GLY A 204 -16.68 -39.22 -17.63
C GLY A 204 -17.99 -39.66 -18.31
#